data_6fc54dcfd7b29f558e40659c86c1b7fa
#
_entry.id   6fc54dcfd7b29f558e40659c86c1b7fa
#
_cell.length_a   1.000
_cell.length_b   1.000
_cell.length_c   1.000
_cell.angle_alpha   90.00
_cell.angle_beta   90.00
_cell.angle_gamma   90.00
#
_symmetry.space_group_name_H-M   'P 1'
#
loop_
_entity.id
_entity.type
_entity.pdbx_description
1 polymer ?
#
loop_
_entity_poly.entity_id
_entity_poly.type
_entity_poly.pdbx_seq_one_letter_code
_entity_poly.pdbx_strand_id
1 'polypeptide(L)'
;MLRIPAGGTVTVHARARSIFPIHVLQVVQGGEVLAEAGDERGTRELELETEVVVTAHGWLAARCAGPGYGPGIRHHDHDRRPVMAHTSPVYVETGERHPLQLDTHRYLLTLVEGGLGYVRSAQHHPSGSVTYPHGREDHRTYLEEPFLEAQAALATRIASWDQA
;
A
#
# COMPACT_ATOMS: atom_id res chain seq x y z
N MET A 1 12.12 -8.47 -6.66
CA MET A 1 12.07 -7.39 -7.66
C MET A 1 12.33 -8.01 -9.01
N LEU A 2 11.46 -7.79 -9.98
CA LEU A 2 11.54 -8.32 -11.33
C LEU A 2 11.93 -7.19 -12.29
N ARG A 3 12.89 -7.42 -13.20
CA ARG A 3 13.30 -6.44 -14.22
C ARG A 3 12.88 -6.96 -15.59
N ILE A 4 12.11 -6.18 -16.31
CA ILE A 4 11.65 -6.48 -17.67
C ILE A 4 11.69 -5.21 -18.51
N PRO A 5 11.82 -5.30 -19.84
CA PRO A 5 11.70 -4.13 -20.71
C PRO A 5 10.25 -3.59 -20.66
N ALA A 6 10.07 -2.28 -20.90
CA ALA A 6 8.75 -1.69 -21.05
C ALA A 6 7.99 -2.37 -22.19
N GLY A 7 6.71 -2.67 -21.96
CA GLY A 7 5.88 -3.47 -22.87
C GLY A 7 6.12 -4.97 -22.81
N GLY A 8 7.02 -5.43 -21.94
CA GLY A 8 7.21 -6.85 -21.69
C GLY A 8 6.02 -7.49 -20.97
N THR A 9 5.81 -8.78 -21.18
CA THR A 9 4.72 -9.55 -20.57
C THR A 9 5.24 -10.38 -19.40
N VAL A 10 4.46 -10.45 -18.33
CA VAL A 10 4.68 -11.30 -17.16
C VAL A 10 3.50 -12.24 -16.99
N THR A 11 3.76 -13.53 -16.91
CA THR A 11 2.75 -14.50 -16.48
C THR A 11 2.68 -14.48 -14.95
N VAL A 12 1.49 -14.22 -14.43
CA VAL A 12 1.19 -14.20 -13.01
C VAL A 12 0.35 -15.40 -12.65
N HIS A 13 0.89 -16.25 -11.77
CA HIS A 13 0.14 -17.33 -11.14
C HIS A 13 -0.20 -16.93 -9.71
N ALA A 14 -1.47 -16.84 -9.39
CA ALA A 14 -1.96 -16.56 -8.05
C ALA A 14 -2.76 -17.74 -7.53
N ARG A 15 -2.55 -18.07 -6.26
CA ARG A 15 -3.29 -19.14 -5.57
C ARG A 15 -3.66 -18.66 -4.17
N ALA A 16 -4.92 -18.87 -3.81
CA ALA A 16 -5.41 -18.63 -2.47
C ALA A 16 -5.95 -19.93 -1.87
N ARG A 17 -5.57 -20.21 -0.64
CA ARG A 17 -6.08 -21.35 0.15
C ARG A 17 -6.45 -20.88 1.55
N SER A 18 -7.65 -21.25 2.01
CA SER A 18 -8.18 -20.79 3.30
C SER A 18 -9.00 -21.88 3.98
N ILE A 19 -9.08 -21.81 5.30
CA ILE A 19 -10.03 -22.58 6.11
C ILE A 19 -11.46 -22.01 6.02
N PHE A 20 -11.60 -20.75 5.60
CA PHE A 20 -12.87 -20.07 5.35
C PHE A 20 -13.19 -20.05 3.85
N PRO A 21 -14.47 -20.00 3.47
CA PRO A 21 -14.84 -19.83 2.06
C PRO A 21 -14.26 -18.56 1.45
N ILE A 22 -13.58 -18.68 0.31
CA ILE A 22 -13.09 -17.58 -0.52
C ILE A 22 -14.03 -17.49 -1.72
N HIS A 23 -14.44 -16.28 -2.06
CA HIS A 23 -15.36 -16.03 -3.16
C HIS A 23 -14.70 -15.33 -4.33
N VAL A 24 -13.55 -14.69 -4.07
CA VAL A 24 -12.81 -13.94 -5.09
C VAL A 24 -11.31 -14.05 -4.87
N LEU A 25 -10.56 -14.18 -5.95
CA LEU A 25 -9.10 -14.04 -6.05
C LEU A 25 -8.81 -13.07 -7.19
N GLN A 26 -8.06 -12.02 -6.91
CA GLN A 26 -7.73 -10.96 -7.87
C GLN A 26 -6.23 -10.77 -7.95
N VAL A 27 -5.76 -10.48 -9.17
CA VAL A 27 -4.44 -9.88 -9.41
C VAL A 27 -4.66 -8.37 -9.61
N VAL A 28 -3.90 -7.56 -8.89
CA VAL A 28 -4.05 -6.09 -8.86
C VAL A 28 -2.73 -5.38 -9.14
N GLN A 29 -2.84 -4.22 -9.79
CA GLN A 29 -1.75 -3.28 -10.04
C GLN A 29 -2.23 -1.85 -9.81
N GLY A 30 -1.53 -1.08 -8.95
CA GLY A 30 -1.88 0.34 -8.74
C GLY A 30 -3.32 0.59 -8.25
N GLY A 31 -3.97 -0.41 -7.66
CA GLY A 31 -5.37 -0.35 -7.22
C GLY A 31 -6.37 -0.92 -8.23
N GLU A 32 -5.97 -1.12 -9.48
CA GLU A 32 -6.80 -1.70 -10.52
C GLU A 32 -6.77 -3.24 -10.49
N VAL A 33 -7.90 -3.86 -10.80
CA VAL A 33 -8.02 -5.32 -10.93
C VAL A 33 -7.68 -5.69 -12.37
N LEU A 34 -6.60 -6.45 -12.54
CA LEU A 34 -6.15 -6.91 -13.86
C LEU A 34 -6.80 -8.22 -14.27
N ALA A 35 -7.04 -9.09 -13.33
CA ALA A 35 -7.71 -10.36 -13.54
C ALA A 35 -8.39 -10.85 -12.25
N GLU A 36 -9.44 -11.65 -12.42
CA GLU A 36 -10.23 -12.17 -11.32
C GLU A 36 -10.66 -13.61 -11.57
N ALA A 37 -10.63 -14.42 -10.54
CA ALA A 37 -11.30 -15.72 -10.47
C ALA A 37 -12.26 -15.70 -9.28
N GLY A 38 -13.45 -16.25 -9.45
CA GLY A 38 -14.49 -16.24 -8.43
C GLY A 38 -15.26 -17.52 -8.32
N ASP A 39 -15.88 -17.75 -7.16
CA ASP A 39 -16.85 -18.82 -6.89
C ASP A 39 -17.99 -18.25 -6.04
N GLU A 40 -19.20 -18.21 -6.60
CA GLU A 40 -20.37 -17.64 -5.90
C GLU A 40 -20.77 -18.39 -4.63
N ARG A 41 -20.46 -19.67 -4.55
CA ARG A 41 -20.76 -20.52 -3.39
C ARG A 41 -19.66 -20.46 -2.34
N GLY A 42 -18.50 -19.94 -2.74
CA GLY A 42 -17.29 -19.96 -1.96
C GLY A 42 -16.58 -21.31 -1.97
N THR A 43 -15.29 -21.27 -2.17
CA THR A 43 -14.41 -22.43 -2.16
C THR A 43 -13.28 -22.23 -1.18
N ARG A 44 -12.59 -23.30 -0.80
CA ARG A 44 -11.40 -23.23 0.05
C ARG A 44 -10.12 -23.01 -0.74
N GLU A 45 -10.21 -23.04 -2.06
CA GLU A 45 -9.07 -22.87 -2.95
C GLU A 45 -9.50 -22.22 -4.25
N LEU A 46 -8.78 -21.16 -4.65
CA LEU A 46 -8.89 -20.50 -5.94
C LEU A 46 -7.51 -20.36 -6.55
N GLU A 47 -7.44 -20.56 -7.86
CA GLU A 47 -6.25 -20.35 -8.68
C GLU A 47 -6.60 -19.41 -9.83
N LEU A 48 -5.64 -18.58 -10.20
CA LEU A 48 -5.75 -17.61 -11.27
C LEU A 48 -4.41 -17.52 -11.99
N GLU A 49 -4.44 -17.66 -13.30
CA GLU A 49 -3.31 -17.40 -14.18
C GLU A 49 -3.69 -16.29 -15.16
N THR A 50 -2.80 -15.32 -15.32
CA THR A 50 -3.01 -14.22 -16.25
C THR A 50 -1.71 -13.68 -16.79
N GLU A 51 -1.75 -13.17 -18.03
CA GLU A 51 -0.65 -12.41 -18.60
C GLU A 51 -0.87 -10.92 -18.39
N VAL A 52 0.16 -10.24 -17.84
CA VAL A 52 0.15 -8.81 -17.58
C VAL A 52 1.20 -8.14 -18.44
N VAL A 53 0.77 -7.21 -19.28
CA VAL A 53 1.69 -6.34 -20.03
C VAL A 53 2.13 -5.20 -19.10
N VAL A 54 3.41 -5.15 -18.81
CA VAL A 54 3.98 -4.12 -17.94
C VAL A 54 4.53 -2.98 -18.76
N THR A 55 3.79 -1.90 -18.80
CA THR A 55 4.14 -0.69 -19.58
C THR A 55 5.07 0.24 -18.83
N ALA A 56 5.10 0.16 -17.49
CA ALA A 56 5.90 1.05 -16.65
C ALA A 56 6.25 0.36 -15.33
N HIS A 57 7.20 0.93 -14.58
CA HIS A 57 7.54 0.57 -13.23
C HIS A 57 6.30 0.51 -12.33
N GLY A 58 6.18 -0.49 -11.52
CA GLY A 58 5.03 -0.65 -10.64
C GLY A 58 5.17 -1.83 -9.69
N TRP A 59 4.04 -2.29 -9.20
CA TRP A 59 3.96 -3.47 -8.36
C TRP A 59 2.71 -4.28 -8.70
N LEU A 60 2.82 -5.58 -8.56
CA LEU A 60 1.73 -6.53 -8.70
C LEU A 60 1.49 -7.20 -7.34
N ALA A 61 0.25 -7.42 -7.01
CA ALA A 61 -0.13 -8.21 -5.83
C ALA A 61 -1.36 -9.06 -6.15
N ALA A 62 -1.53 -10.14 -5.40
CA ALA A 62 -2.77 -10.89 -5.38
C ALA A 62 -3.53 -10.61 -4.08
N ARG A 63 -4.84 -10.57 -4.15
CA ARG A 63 -5.73 -10.47 -2.99
C ARG A 63 -6.91 -11.40 -3.12
N CYS A 64 -7.38 -11.92 -1.99
CA CYS A 64 -8.58 -12.75 -1.95
C CYS A 64 -9.51 -12.32 -0.82
N ALA A 65 -10.79 -12.61 -0.95
CA ALA A 65 -11.79 -12.29 0.05
C ALA A 65 -12.98 -13.23 0.03
N GLY A 66 -13.76 -13.16 1.09
CA GLY A 66 -15.07 -13.83 1.23
C GLY A 66 -16.16 -13.13 0.40
N PRO A 67 -17.44 -13.53 0.58
CA PRO A 67 -18.55 -13.04 -0.22
C PRO A 67 -18.74 -11.55 -0.04
N GLY A 68 -19.12 -10.88 -1.14
CA GLY A 68 -19.43 -9.46 -1.10
C GLY A 68 -18.22 -8.58 -0.92
N TYR A 69 -17.11 -8.91 -1.56
CA TYR A 69 -15.97 -8.01 -1.66
C TYR A 69 -16.33 -6.79 -2.52
N GLY A 70 -17.04 -5.89 -1.90
CA GLY A 70 -17.53 -4.63 -2.47
C GLY A 70 -18.06 -3.73 -1.35
N PRO A 71 -18.38 -2.47 -1.62
CA PRO A 71 -18.95 -1.62 -0.60
C PRO A 71 -20.32 -2.20 -0.16
N GLY A 72 -20.39 -2.70 1.05
CA GLY A 72 -21.64 -3.07 1.71
C GLY A 72 -21.81 -4.50 2.18
N ILE A 73 -21.23 -5.50 1.52
CA ILE A 73 -21.35 -6.90 1.95
C ILE A 73 -19.96 -7.46 2.24
N ARG A 74 -19.69 -7.78 3.50
CA ARG A 74 -18.43 -8.35 3.93
C ARG A 74 -18.68 -9.70 4.60
N HIS A 75 -17.96 -10.71 4.17
CA HIS A 75 -17.86 -11.92 4.96
C HIS A 75 -17.03 -11.62 6.21
N HIS A 76 -17.58 -11.93 7.36
CA HIS A 76 -16.93 -11.73 8.64
C HIS A 76 -16.73 -13.08 9.32
N ASP A 77 -15.65 -13.23 10.06
CA ASP A 77 -15.49 -14.31 11.00
C ASP A 77 -16.44 -14.10 12.21
N HIS A 78 -16.37 -15.00 13.20
CA HIS A 78 -17.21 -14.94 14.41
C HIS A 78 -16.95 -13.66 15.24
N ASP A 79 -15.80 -13.01 15.08
CA ASP A 79 -15.43 -11.75 15.73
C ASP A 79 -15.79 -10.51 14.88
N ARG A 80 -16.58 -10.70 13.82
CA ARG A 80 -16.96 -9.67 12.84
C ARG A 80 -15.77 -9.04 12.09
N ARG A 81 -14.63 -9.75 11.97
CA ARG A 81 -13.51 -9.29 11.16
C ARG A 81 -13.71 -9.71 9.71
N PRO A 82 -13.44 -8.86 8.73
CA PRO A 82 -13.58 -9.21 7.32
C PRO A 82 -12.57 -10.31 6.95
N VAL A 83 -13.04 -11.35 6.27
CA VAL A 83 -12.18 -12.40 5.73
C VAL A 83 -11.57 -11.90 4.44
N MET A 84 -10.32 -11.49 4.52
CA MET A 84 -9.53 -11.04 3.37
C MET A 84 -8.05 -11.30 3.62
N ALA A 85 -7.32 -11.49 2.54
CA ALA A 85 -5.86 -11.59 2.57
C ALA A 85 -5.26 -11.03 1.28
N HIS A 86 -4.00 -10.62 1.34
CA HIS A 86 -3.23 -10.21 0.18
C HIS A 86 -1.77 -10.66 0.32
N THR A 87 -1.08 -10.74 -0.80
CA THR A 87 0.36 -11.01 -0.83
C THR A 87 1.16 -9.73 -0.54
N SER A 88 2.43 -9.89 -0.22
CA SER A 88 3.39 -8.80 -0.41
C SER A 88 3.44 -8.42 -1.90
N PRO A 89 3.72 -7.16 -2.24
CA PRO A 89 3.84 -6.73 -3.61
C PRO A 89 5.11 -7.30 -4.28
N VAL A 90 4.98 -7.67 -5.54
CA VAL A 90 6.12 -7.96 -6.42
C VAL A 90 6.41 -6.69 -7.22
N TYR A 91 7.54 -6.06 -6.96
CA TYR A 91 7.95 -4.87 -7.68
C TYR A 91 8.48 -5.23 -9.06
N VAL A 92 8.02 -4.49 -10.07
CA VAL A 92 8.44 -4.63 -11.46
C VAL A 92 9.10 -3.35 -11.93
N GLU A 93 10.34 -3.46 -12.40
CA GLU A 93 11.14 -2.34 -12.95
C GLU A 93 11.22 -2.47 -14.47
N THR A 94 10.86 -1.40 -15.17
CA THR A 94 10.93 -1.32 -16.65
C THR A 94 12.02 -0.39 -17.15
N GLY A 95 12.73 0.27 -16.25
CA GLY A 95 13.72 1.29 -16.60
C GLY A 95 13.12 2.66 -16.91
N GLU A 96 11.79 2.77 -17.07
CA GLU A 96 11.11 4.05 -17.31
C GLU A 96 10.41 4.55 -16.05
N ARG A 97 10.40 5.88 -15.87
CA ARG A 97 9.69 6.52 -14.75
C ARG A 97 8.20 6.56 -15.04
N HIS A 98 7.38 6.26 -14.04
CA HIS A 98 5.93 6.31 -14.16
C HIS A 98 5.36 7.60 -13.54
N PRO A 99 4.47 8.34 -14.24
CA PRO A 99 3.88 9.58 -13.70
C PRO A 99 3.21 9.42 -12.33
N LEU A 100 2.58 8.26 -12.07
CA LEU A 100 1.96 7.97 -10.78
C LEU A 100 2.94 7.99 -9.60
N GLN A 101 4.24 7.81 -9.84
CA GLN A 101 5.23 7.91 -8.76
C GLN A 101 5.37 9.35 -8.26
N LEU A 102 5.30 10.34 -9.15
CA LEU A 102 5.33 11.74 -8.76
C LEU A 102 4.10 12.11 -7.93
N ASP A 103 2.91 11.72 -8.39
CA ASP A 103 1.66 11.98 -7.66
C ASP A 103 1.63 11.27 -6.31
N THR A 104 2.18 10.05 -6.23
CA THR A 104 2.35 9.35 -4.96
C THR A 104 3.28 10.12 -4.02
N HIS A 105 4.40 10.65 -4.50
CA HIS A 105 5.31 11.45 -3.66
C HIS A 105 4.65 12.74 -3.17
N ARG A 106 3.89 13.43 -4.02
CA ARG A 106 3.13 14.63 -3.63
C ARG A 106 2.05 14.30 -2.60
N TYR A 107 1.32 13.21 -2.79
CA TYR A 107 0.33 12.73 -1.82
C TYR A 107 0.96 12.41 -0.47
N LEU A 108 2.07 11.66 -0.47
CA LEU A 108 2.80 11.34 0.77
C LEU A 108 3.32 12.60 1.46
N LEU A 109 3.80 13.59 0.69
CA LEU A 109 4.23 14.89 1.23
C LEU A 109 3.07 15.59 1.96
N THR A 110 1.89 15.61 1.35
CA THR A 110 0.68 16.18 1.98
C THR A 110 0.33 15.48 3.30
N LEU A 111 0.46 14.14 3.36
CA LEU A 111 0.22 13.39 4.60
C LEU A 111 1.25 13.70 5.68
N VAL A 112 2.53 13.81 5.29
CA VAL A 112 3.64 14.17 6.21
C VAL A 112 3.44 15.58 6.77
N GLU A 113 3.08 16.54 5.91
CA GLU A 113 2.79 17.92 6.32
C GLU A 113 1.57 18.02 7.24
N GLY A 114 0.52 17.26 6.94
CA GLY A 114 -0.65 17.13 7.81
C GLY A 114 -0.30 16.56 9.19
N GLY A 115 0.51 15.51 9.23
CA GLY A 115 1.00 14.91 10.47
C GLY A 115 1.86 15.87 11.29
N LEU A 116 2.77 16.59 10.63
CA LEU A 116 3.60 17.63 11.26
C LEU A 116 2.74 18.77 11.82
N GLY A 117 1.74 19.22 11.05
CA GLY A 117 0.76 20.22 11.48
C GLY A 117 -0.02 19.77 12.72
N TYR A 118 -0.43 18.50 12.76
CA TYR A 118 -1.09 17.91 13.93
C TYR A 118 -0.17 17.93 15.16
N VAL A 119 1.08 17.47 15.06
CA VAL A 119 2.05 17.49 16.15
C VAL A 119 2.25 18.90 16.69
N ARG A 120 2.35 19.90 15.80
CA ARG A 120 2.53 21.31 16.17
C ARG A 120 1.31 21.95 16.80
N SER A 121 0.10 21.52 16.38
CA SER A 121 -1.17 22.05 16.91
C SER A 121 -1.60 21.41 18.22
N ALA A 122 -1.09 20.22 18.54
CA ALA A 122 -1.37 19.53 19.79
C ALA A 122 -0.81 20.30 20.98
N GLN A 123 -1.63 21.19 21.57
CA GLN A 123 -1.24 22.18 22.58
C GLN A 123 -0.92 21.60 23.97
N HIS A 124 -1.09 20.31 24.17
CA HIS A 124 -0.96 19.70 25.50
C HIS A 124 0.26 18.80 25.59
N HIS A 125 1.41 19.45 25.72
CA HIS A 125 2.52 18.78 26.38
C HIS A 125 2.50 19.26 27.83
N PRO A 126 2.30 18.38 28.83
CA PRO A 126 2.35 18.79 30.21
C PRO A 126 3.71 19.42 30.48
N SER A 127 3.70 20.71 30.81
CA SER A 127 4.84 21.41 31.35
C SER A 127 5.08 20.88 32.74
N GLY A 128 5.96 19.92 32.90
CA GLY A 128 6.31 19.29 34.14
C GLY A 128 7.29 18.16 33.91
N SER A 129 8.03 17.76 34.89
CA SER A 129 9.08 16.74 34.84
C SER A 129 8.58 15.33 34.49
N VAL A 130 7.95 15.21 33.33
CA VAL A 130 7.59 13.90 32.77
C VAL A 130 8.79 13.36 32.05
N THR A 131 9.39 12.31 32.56
CA THR A 131 10.42 11.56 31.84
C THR A 131 9.75 10.74 30.77
N TYR A 132 9.96 11.12 29.52
CA TYR A 132 9.45 10.36 28.38
C TYR A 132 10.28 9.08 28.15
N PRO A 133 9.66 7.97 27.70
CA PRO A 133 10.36 6.70 27.47
C PRO A 133 11.54 6.78 26.50
N HIS A 134 11.54 7.78 25.60
CA HIS A 134 12.62 8.01 24.63
C HIS A 134 13.83 8.77 25.21
N GLY A 135 13.76 9.21 26.47
CA GLY A 135 14.88 9.86 27.17
C GLY A 135 15.25 11.27 26.71
N ARG A 136 14.46 11.90 25.84
CA ARG A 136 14.66 13.30 25.38
C ARG A 136 13.81 14.25 26.21
N GLU A 137 14.35 15.42 26.57
CA GLU A 137 13.63 16.44 27.34
C GLU A 137 12.54 17.13 26.52
N ASP A 138 12.80 17.36 25.24
CA ASP A 138 11.85 17.97 24.31
C ASP A 138 11.09 16.92 23.50
N HIS A 139 9.95 16.56 24.01
CA HIS A 139 9.06 15.59 23.36
C HIS A 139 8.52 16.06 22.01
N ARG A 140 8.29 17.36 21.86
CA ARG A 140 7.80 17.93 20.60
C ARG A 140 8.83 17.80 19.48
N THR A 141 10.05 18.23 19.73
CA THR A 141 11.15 18.06 18.79
C THR A 141 11.35 16.59 18.40
N TYR A 142 11.28 15.70 19.38
CA TYR A 142 11.34 14.26 19.11
C TYR A 142 10.24 13.77 18.17
N LEU A 143 9.01 14.24 18.34
CA LEU A 143 7.88 13.87 17.47
C LEU A 143 7.93 14.54 16.09
N GLU A 144 8.48 15.77 15.97
CA GLU A 144 8.61 16.49 14.70
C GLU A 144 9.73 15.90 13.81
N GLU A 145 10.81 15.41 14.40
CA GLU A 145 12.01 14.95 13.68
C GLU A 145 11.73 14.00 12.52
N PRO A 146 10.99 12.88 12.69
CA PRO A 146 10.73 11.94 11.59
C PRO A 146 9.87 12.55 10.46
N PHE A 147 8.99 13.50 10.77
CA PHE A 147 8.20 14.20 9.76
C PHE A 147 9.07 15.17 8.95
N LEU A 148 9.99 15.89 9.60
CA LEU A 148 10.91 16.80 8.92
C LEU A 148 11.89 16.05 8.02
N GLU A 149 12.41 14.91 8.46
CA GLU A 149 13.25 14.03 7.64
C GLU A 149 12.49 13.50 6.42
N ALA A 150 11.26 13.01 6.63
CA ALA A 150 10.41 12.52 5.55
C ALA A 150 10.03 13.62 4.55
N GLN A 151 9.72 14.83 5.04
CA GLN A 151 9.43 16.00 4.21
C GLN A 151 10.63 16.35 3.32
N ALA A 152 11.83 16.43 3.88
CA ALA A 152 13.05 16.74 3.12
C ALA A 152 13.35 15.66 2.06
N ALA A 153 13.19 14.38 2.42
CA ALA A 153 13.41 13.26 1.50
C ALA A 153 12.41 13.28 0.33
N LEU A 154 11.13 13.52 0.60
CA LEU A 154 10.08 13.61 -0.43
C LEU A 154 10.26 14.83 -1.32
N ALA A 155 10.59 16.00 -0.76
CA ALA A 155 10.87 17.22 -1.52
C ALA A 155 12.04 17.03 -2.49
N THR A 156 13.12 16.37 -2.03
CA THR A 156 14.28 16.06 -2.88
C THR A 156 13.89 15.13 -4.03
N ARG A 157 13.08 14.11 -3.79
CA ARG A 157 12.61 13.19 -4.83
C ARG A 157 11.72 13.88 -5.85
N ILE A 158 10.80 14.76 -5.40
CA ILE A 158 9.93 15.54 -6.27
C ILE A 158 10.77 16.46 -7.16
N ALA A 159 11.72 17.20 -6.58
CA ALA A 159 12.60 18.10 -7.33
C ALA A 159 13.46 17.38 -8.38
N SER A 160 13.93 16.16 -8.07
CA SER A 160 14.68 15.34 -9.03
C SER A 160 13.83 14.85 -10.21
N TRP A 161 12.51 14.85 -10.07
CA TRP A 161 11.59 14.46 -11.13
C TRP A 161 11.44 15.54 -12.19
N ASP A 162 11.44 16.80 -11.76
CA ASP A 162 11.28 17.96 -12.66
C ASP A 162 12.53 18.24 -13.50
N GLN A 163 13.68 17.60 -13.17
CA GLN A 163 14.97 17.79 -13.86
C GLN A 163 15.31 16.68 -14.88
N ALA A 164 14.45 15.72 -15.07
CA ALA A 164 14.65 14.53 -15.92
C ALA A 164 13.69 14.47 -17.09
#